data_a3161314cb64c289e1feb31eb3c5a668
#
_entry.id   a3161314cb64c289e1feb31eb3c5a668
#
_cell.length_a   1.000
_cell.length_b   1.000
_cell.length_c   1.000
_cell.angle_alpha   90.00
_cell.angle_beta   90.00
_cell.angle_gamma   90.00
#
_symmetry.space_group_name_H-M   'P 1'
#
loop_
_entity.id
_entity.type
_entity.pdbx_description
1 polymer ?
#
loop_
_entity_poly.entity_id
_entity_poly.type
_entity_poly.pdbx_seq_one_letter_code
_entity_poly.pdbx_strand_id
1 'polypeptide(L)'
;SGSSNQPPMSVAIFWRMQSKLLCTLAAALVAVGCGGSPAGTAGHSGTAAKLGQQGESITIHGEASAPVNEIAVKAIGDLQSYWAEEFPKLYGKDYKPVEGGFYSVAPSHDQPPPCTEDVSEVAGNAFYCSTEDVVAWDAEGLLPELQSKFGDFVIPIVFAHEWGHAVQGRSDFTARTVTKELQADCFAGGWAKHAQDSGVYKVNNGQLDEALAGILELRDSPGTSKIDPNAHGSGFDRVGAFQDGYDNGPTACKAYRDDNPVVIELPFNDAADQASGGDMPYDSVINGVPYDLEDYWSQVYPELTDGQKWVPVKGLEPFNPASPPLCGGKPTTGYSLFYCVPDDYIGWDNVDEMPTVYKQGGDFAVATLLATQYALAAMTRANDQSDEKVQSLRGDCFAGAYTASVVLGNRSATSSYRISPGDLDEAITALLVFRGSADAARQGSGFERTRYYRDGVINGAEACLKDS
;
A
#
# COMPACT_ATOMS: atom_id res chain seq x y z
N SER A 1 29.81 -41.89 4.01
CA SER A 1 28.39 -41.72 4.31
C SER A 1 28.24 -41.14 5.70
N GLY A 2 28.21 -39.84 5.80
CA GLY A 2 27.99 -39.10 7.03
C GLY A 2 26.97 -37.98 6.71
N SER A 3 25.73 -38.21 7.04
CA SER A 3 24.67 -37.21 7.02
C SER A 3 24.92 -36.28 8.21
N SER A 4 25.36 -35.05 7.95
CA SER A 4 25.39 -34.01 8.95
C SER A 4 23.97 -33.47 9.13
N ASN A 5 23.23 -33.98 10.10
CA ASN A 5 22.07 -33.30 10.67
C ASN A 5 22.57 -32.04 11.38
N GLN A 6 22.48 -30.90 10.69
CA GLN A 6 22.50 -29.63 11.38
C GLN A 6 21.07 -29.38 11.93
N PRO A 7 20.95 -29.05 13.22
CA PRO A 7 19.66 -28.61 13.75
C PRO A 7 19.21 -27.35 13.04
N PRO A 8 17.89 -27.13 12.84
CA PRO A 8 17.38 -25.90 12.26
C PRO A 8 17.87 -24.73 13.11
N MET A 9 18.43 -23.72 12.46
CA MET A 9 18.84 -22.49 13.13
C MET A 9 17.61 -21.88 13.77
N SER A 10 17.62 -21.77 15.08
CA SER A 10 16.59 -21.05 15.84
C SER A 10 16.51 -19.62 15.33
N VAL A 11 15.33 -19.30 14.94
CA VAL A 11 14.87 -18.23 14.08
C VAL A 11 15.29 -16.85 14.58
N ALA A 12 16.36 -16.33 14.01
CA ALA A 12 16.52 -14.90 13.89
C ALA A 12 15.88 -14.51 12.54
N ILE A 13 14.79 -13.74 12.56
CA ILE A 13 14.20 -13.26 11.32
C ILE A 13 15.04 -12.09 10.83
N PHE A 14 15.81 -12.35 9.81
CA PHE A 14 16.75 -11.42 9.22
C PHE A 14 16.11 -10.67 8.06
N TRP A 15 16.06 -9.36 8.17
CA TRP A 15 15.70 -8.50 7.05
C TRP A 15 16.91 -8.30 6.14
N ARG A 16 16.80 -8.83 4.94
CA ARG A 16 17.73 -8.53 3.87
C ARG A 16 17.07 -7.53 2.94
N MET A 17 17.35 -6.24 3.17
CA MET A 17 16.94 -5.22 2.23
C MET A 17 17.91 -5.22 1.03
N GLN A 18 17.40 -5.57 -0.14
CA GLN A 18 18.09 -5.20 -1.36
C GLN A 18 17.60 -3.80 -1.73
N SER A 19 18.46 -2.81 -1.50
CA SER A 19 18.27 -1.48 -2.05
C SER A 19 18.16 -1.60 -3.57
N LYS A 20 16.96 -1.48 -4.12
CA LYS A 20 16.85 -1.04 -5.50
C LYS A 20 17.30 0.41 -5.47
N LEU A 21 18.55 0.64 -5.85
CA LEU A 21 19.06 1.97 -6.20
C LEU A 21 18.08 2.57 -7.21
N LEU A 22 17.23 3.46 -6.76
CA LEU A 22 16.59 4.44 -7.61
C LEU A 22 17.70 5.38 -8.06
N CYS A 23 18.28 5.10 -9.22
CA CYS A 23 19.10 6.07 -9.92
C CYS A 23 18.24 7.29 -10.20
N THR A 24 18.45 8.35 -9.43
CA THR A 24 18.06 9.69 -9.83
C THR A 24 18.90 10.05 -11.05
N LEU A 25 18.34 9.86 -12.23
CA LEU A 25 18.89 10.40 -13.47
C LEU A 25 18.73 11.92 -13.42
N ALA A 26 19.83 12.57 -13.11
CA ALA A 26 19.97 13.98 -13.39
C ALA A 26 19.82 14.18 -14.92
N ALA A 27 18.80 14.90 -15.33
CA ALA A 27 18.56 15.28 -16.71
C ALA A 27 19.69 16.21 -17.17
N ALA A 28 20.60 15.70 -18.00
CA ALA A 28 21.48 16.51 -18.79
C ALA A 28 20.73 16.93 -20.06
N LEU A 29 20.41 18.21 -20.15
CA LEU A 29 19.93 18.87 -21.36
C LEU A 29 21.00 18.79 -22.46
N VAL A 30 20.70 18.09 -23.53
CA VAL A 30 21.37 18.30 -24.81
C VAL A 30 20.30 18.75 -25.83
N ALA A 31 20.40 20.01 -26.17
CA ALA A 31 19.65 20.61 -27.26
C ALA A 31 20.34 20.27 -28.59
N VAL A 32 19.62 19.65 -29.52
CA VAL A 32 19.97 19.69 -30.96
C VAL A 32 18.70 19.82 -31.79
N GLY A 33 18.70 20.78 -32.58
CA GLY A 33 18.08 21.49 -33.59
C GLY A 33 17.08 20.86 -34.56
N CYS A 34 16.16 21.72 -34.89
CA CYS A 34 15.47 22.03 -36.14
C CYS A 34 15.25 20.95 -37.20
N GLY A 35 13.97 20.61 -37.41
CA GLY A 35 13.48 20.08 -38.65
C GLY A 35 11.97 20.22 -38.71
N GLY A 36 11.49 21.21 -39.47
CA GLY A 36 10.06 21.51 -39.60
C GLY A 36 9.32 20.40 -40.36
N SER A 37 8.09 20.15 -39.91
CA SER A 37 7.10 19.35 -40.63
C SER A 37 5.76 20.00 -40.64
N PRO A 38 4.92 19.82 -41.64
CA PRO A 38 3.74 20.62 -41.86
C PRO A 38 2.58 20.23 -40.93
N ALA A 39 1.79 21.24 -40.58
CA ALA A 39 0.57 21.14 -39.84
C ALA A 39 -0.40 20.11 -40.47
N GLY A 40 -0.54 18.96 -39.83
CA GLY A 40 -1.59 18.03 -40.11
C GLY A 40 -2.80 18.36 -39.28
N THR A 41 -3.94 18.54 -39.88
CA THR A 41 -5.24 18.69 -39.25
C THR A 41 -5.48 17.54 -38.27
N ALA A 42 -5.66 17.86 -37.01
CA ALA A 42 -6.03 16.90 -35.96
C ALA A 42 -7.46 16.39 -36.23
N GLY A 43 -7.53 15.24 -36.90
CA GLY A 43 -8.75 14.46 -36.96
C GLY A 43 -8.77 13.52 -35.75
N HIS A 44 -9.86 13.51 -35.04
CA HIS A 44 -10.11 12.52 -33.98
C HIS A 44 -10.20 11.14 -34.64
N SER A 45 -9.07 10.41 -34.66
CA SER A 45 -9.06 9.05 -35.14
C SER A 45 -9.16 8.10 -33.96
N GLY A 46 -10.35 7.55 -33.75
CA GLY A 46 -10.55 6.42 -32.85
C GLY A 46 -9.96 5.14 -33.45
N THR A 47 -9.22 4.38 -32.65
CA THR A 47 -8.77 3.05 -33.04
C THR A 47 -9.64 1.99 -32.36
N ALA A 48 -10.22 1.07 -33.15
CA ALA A 48 -10.95 -0.06 -32.61
C ALA A 48 -9.99 -1.22 -32.32
N ALA A 49 -9.90 -1.64 -31.06
CA ALA A 49 -9.19 -2.82 -30.66
C ALA A 49 -10.14 -3.99 -30.42
N LYS A 50 -9.86 -5.17 -31.00
CA LYS A 50 -10.65 -6.38 -30.77
C LYS A 50 -10.13 -7.10 -29.53
N LEU A 51 -11.00 -7.31 -28.55
CA LEU A 51 -10.71 -8.18 -27.41
C LEU A 51 -10.96 -9.65 -27.78
N GLY A 52 -10.05 -10.52 -27.39
CA GLY A 52 -10.22 -11.96 -27.52
C GLY A 52 -11.37 -12.47 -26.63
N GLN A 53 -12.33 -13.17 -27.24
CA GLN A 53 -13.42 -13.96 -26.70
C GLN A 53 -14.77 -13.29 -26.38
N GLN A 54 -14.92 -11.99 -26.32
CA GLN A 54 -16.27 -11.38 -26.31
C GLN A 54 -16.33 -10.29 -27.39
N GLY A 55 -16.70 -10.63 -28.54
CA GLY A 55 -16.89 -9.96 -29.81
C GLY A 55 -17.21 -8.46 -29.94
N GLU A 56 -17.07 -7.66 -28.90
CA GLU A 56 -17.26 -6.22 -28.97
C GLU A 56 -15.94 -5.48 -29.12
N SER A 57 -15.83 -4.63 -30.12
CA SER A 57 -14.68 -3.75 -30.30
C SER A 57 -14.81 -2.55 -29.36
N ILE A 58 -13.76 -2.31 -28.53
CA ILE A 58 -13.68 -1.10 -27.71
C ILE A 58 -12.99 -0.01 -28.53
N THR A 59 -13.68 1.13 -28.68
CA THR A 59 -13.13 2.30 -29.36
C THR A 59 -12.48 3.23 -28.34
N ILE A 60 -11.20 3.54 -28.53
CA ILE A 60 -10.47 4.53 -27.76
C ILE A 60 -10.40 5.82 -28.56
N HIS A 61 -10.80 6.92 -27.95
CA HIS A 61 -10.70 8.27 -28.49
C HIS A 61 -9.40 8.94 -28.01
N GLY A 62 -8.87 9.88 -28.78
CA GLY A 62 -7.68 10.64 -28.43
C GLY A 62 -6.38 9.90 -28.80
N GLU A 63 -5.46 9.77 -27.88
CA GLU A 63 -4.13 9.13 -28.10
C GLU A 63 -4.25 7.60 -28.13
N ALA A 64 -4.89 7.07 -29.16
CA ALA A 64 -5.20 5.65 -29.26
C ALA A 64 -3.95 4.75 -29.42
N SER A 65 -2.81 5.31 -29.85
CA SER A 65 -1.55 4.58 -30.07
C SER A 65 -0.68 4.46 -28.81
N ALA A 66 -1.05 5.08 -27.70
CA ALA A 66 -0.28 4.98 -26.45
C ALA A 66 -0.15 3.52 -26.00
N PRO A 67 1.07 3.04 -25.65
CA PRO A 67 1.31 1.63 -25.28
C PRO A 67 0.45 1.14 -24.13
N VAL A 68 0.12 2.01 -23.16
CA VAL A 68 -0.74 1.67 -22.02
C VAL A 68 -2.18 1.31 -22.45
N ASN A 69 -2.60 1.67 -23.65
CA ASN A 69 -3.96 1.42 -24.12
C ASN A 69 -4.24 -0.06 -24.41
N GLU A 70 -3.24 -0.89 -24.69
CA GLU A 70 -3.45 -2.34 -24.78
C GLU A 70 -3.90 -2.92 -23.44
N ILE A 71 -3.27 -2.47 -22.36
CA ILE A 71 -3.62 -2.86 -21.00
C ILE A 71 -4.99 -2.29 -20.62
N ALA A 72 -5.23 -1.02 -20.96
CA ALA A 72 -6.51 -0.34 -20.69
C ALA A 72 -7.69 -1.03 -21.39
N VAL A 73 -7.57 -1.36 -22.68
CA VAL A 73 -8.61 -2.05 -23.45
C VAL A 73 -8.98 -3.39 -22.85
N LYS A 74 -7.98 -4.17 -22.44
CA LYS A 74 -8.20 -5.45 -21.76
C LYS A 74 -8.94 -5.26 -20.43
N ALA A 75 -8.52 -4.29 -19.64
CA ALA A 75 -9.17 -3.98 -18.35
C ALA A 75 -10.62 -3.54 -18.55
N ILE A 76 -10.88 -2.62 -19.47
CA ILE A 76 -12.23 -2.11 -19.78
C ILE A 76 -13.17 -3.27 -20.15
N GLY A 77 -12.75 -4.15 -21.04
CA GLY A 77 -13.58 -5.29 -21.48
C GLY A 77 -13.92 -6.24 -20.33
N ASP A 78 -12.93 -6.58 -19.51
CA ASP A 78 -13.16 -7.46 -18.37
C ASP A 78 -14.03 -6.80 -17.30
N LEU A 79 -13.82 -5.52 -17.00
CA LEU A 79 -14.64 -4.76 -16.05
C LEU A 79 -16.11 -4.65 -16.48
N GLN A 80 -16.38 -4.40 -17.76
CA GLN A 80 -17.74 -4.40 -18.29
C GLN A 80 -18.41 -5.77 -18.10
N SER A 81 -17.70 -6.85 -18.39
CA SER A 81 -18.20 -8.22 -18.22
C SER A 81 -18.40 -8.58 -16.75
N TYR A 82 -17.44 -8.25 -15.90
CA TYR A 82 -17.52 -8.49 -14.46
C TYR A 82 -18.73 -7.80 -13.84
N TRP A 83 -18.93 -6.53 -14.14
CA TRP A 83 -20.06 -5.79 -13.58
C TRP A 83 -21.41 -6.17 -14.19
N ALA A 84 -21.43 -6.66 -15.44
CA ALA A 84 -22.65 -7.24 -16.01
C ALA A 84 -23.14 -8.46 -15.21
N GLU A 85 -22.24 -9.21 -14.58
CA GLU A 85 -22.57 -10.35 -13.72
C GLU A 85 -22.82 -9.93 -12.26
N GLU A 86 -21.97 -9.09 -11.69
CA GLU A 86 -21.99 -8.78 -10.25
C GLU A 86 -23.04 -7.74 -9.87
N PHE A 87 -23.29 -6.74 -10.72
CA PHE A 87 -24.20 -5.65 -10.41
C PHE A 87 -25.65 -6.14 -10.17
N PRO A 88 -26.22 -7.04 -11.02
CA PRO A 88 -27.53 -7.59 -10.75
C PRO A 88 -27.61 -8.39 -9.44
N LYS A 89 -26.57 -9.12 -9.09
CA LYS A 89 -26.49 -9.89 -7.83
C LYS A 89 -26.53 -8.96 -6.61
N LEU A 90 -25.83 -7.81 -6.71
CA LEU A 90 -25.74 -6.86 -5.61
C LEU A 90 -26.99 -5.98 -5.46
N TYR A 91 -27.53 -5.51 -6.58
CA TYR A 91 -28.52 -4.44 -6.59
C TYR A 91 -29.91 -4.87 -7.12
N GLY A 92 -30.04 -6.07 -7.66
CA GLY A 92 -31.30 -6.56 -8.24
C GLY A 92 -31.79 -5.77 -9.47
N LYS A 93 -30.88 -5.08 -10.14
CA LYS A 93 -31.10 -4.26 -11.34
C LYS A 93 -30.15 -4.71 -12.44
N ASP A 94 -30.52 -4.51 -13.69
CA ASP A 94 -29.62 -4.74 -14.81
C ASP A 94 -28.46 -3.73 -14.80
N TYR A 95 -27.27 -4.21 -15.13
CA TYR A 95 -26.11 -3.35 -15.32
C TYR A 95 -26.20 -2.61 -16.65
N LYS A 96 -25.99 -1.30 -16.61
CA LYS A 96 -25.79 -0.50 -17.81
C LYS A 96 -24.29 -0.34 -18.06
N PRO A 97 -23.75 -0.84 -19.19
CA PRO A 97 -22.36 -0.60 -19.54
C PRO A 97 -22.00 0.88 -19.58
N VAL A 98 -20.71 1.19 -19.43
CA VAL A 98 -20.20 2.54 -19.70
C VAL A 98 -20.19 2.75 -21.20
N GLU A 99 -20.97 3.70 -21.72
CA GLU A 99 -21.25 3.88 -23.14
C GLU A 99 -20.89 5.27 -23.68
N GLY A 100 -20.59 6.24 -22.82
CA GLY A 100 -20.30 7.62 -23.23
C GLY A 100 -18.96 7.77 -23.95
N GLY A 101 -18.05 6.81 -23.79
CA GLY A 101 -16.78 6.75 -24.48
C GLY A 101 -15.57 6.58 -23.55
N PHE A 102 -14.46 6.20 -24.15
CA PHE A 102 -13.18 5.96 -23.50
C PHE A 102 -12.13 6.86 -24.13
N TYR A 103 -11.52 7.73 -23.35
CA TYR A 103 -10.65 8.81 -23.83
C TYR A 103 -9.24 8.66 -23.26
N SER A 104 -8.31 8.29 -24.15
CA SER A 104 -6.88 8.29 -23.89
C SER A 104 -6.32 9.65 -24.26
N VAL A 105 -5.83 10.40 -23.31
CA VAL A 105 -5.47 11.81 -23.49
C VAL A 105 -3.97 12.00 -23.30
N ALA A 106 -3.35 12.68 -24.28
CA ALA A 106 -2.02 13.26 -24.13
C ALA A 106 -2.15 14.76 -23.86
N PRO A 107 -2.06 15.24 -22.61
CA PRO A 107 -2.33 16.63 -22.26
C PRO A 107 -1.49 17.65 -23.01
N SER A 108 -0.32 17.25 -23.51
CA SER A 108 0.59 18.16 -24.24
C SER A 108 0.04 18.59 -25.60
N HIS A 109 -0.91 17.86 -26.22
CA HIS A 109 -1.38 18.15 -27.58
C HIS A 109 -2.84 17.78 -27.90
N ASP A 110 -3.51 17.03 -27.03
CA ASP A 110 -4.90 16.63 -27.26
C ASP A 110 -5.90 17.73 -26.83
N GLN A 111 -7.14 17.60 -27.30
CA GLN A 111 -8.25 18.43 -26.86
C GLN A 111 -8.88 17.88 -25.58
N PRO A 112 -9.53 18.71 -24.78
CA PRO A 112 -10.26 18.26 -23.59
C PRO A 112 -11.27 17.18 -23.95
N PRO A 113 -11.33 16.06 -23.23
CA PRO A 113 -12.39 15.09 -23.38
C PRO A 113 -13.71 15.62 -22.79
N PRO A 114 -14.85 14.96 -23.04
CA PRO A 114 -16.10 15.33 -22.36
C PRO A 114 -15.94 15.42 -20.84
N CYS A 115 -16.70 16.29 -20.20
CA CYS A 115 -16.64 16.59 -18.75
C CYS A 115 -15.46 17.47 -18.31
N THR A 116 -14.60 17.92 -19.19
CA THR A 116 -13.52 18.85 -18.87
C THR A 116 -13.63 20.10 -19.72
N GLU A 117 -13.25 21.24 -19.14
CA GLU A 117 -13.15 22.51 -19.87
C GLU A 117 -11.75 22.69 -20.46
N ASP A 118 -10.74 22.18 -19.75
CA ASP A 118 -9.35 22.29 -20.14
C ASP A 118 -8.66 20.91 -20.05
N VAL A 119 -7.76 20.63 -20.99
CA VAL A 119 -7.04 19.36 -21.04
C VAL A 119 -6.13 19.16 -19.83
N SER A 120 -5.71 20.25 -19.16
CA SER A 120 -4.91 20.15 -17.93
C SER A 120 -5.64 19.48 -16.76
N GLU A 121 -6.97 19.39 -16.81
CA GLU A 121 -7.76 18.66 -15.82
C GLU A 121 -7.53 17.14 -15.90
N VAL A 122 -7.08 16.64 -17.04
CA VAL A 122 -6.71 15.24 -17.23
C VAL A 122 -5.27 14.97 -16.84
N ALA A 123 -4.39 15.99 -16.89
CA ALA A 123 -2.98 15.83 -16.59
C ALA A 123 -2.78 15.29 -15.15
N GLY A 124 -2.09 14.14 -15.02
CA GLY A 124 -1.89 13.45 -13.75
C GLY A 124 -3.14 12.77 -13.20
N ASN A 125 -4.20 12.57 -14.01
CA ASN A 125 -5.49 12.08 -13.55
C ASN A 125 -6.04 10.94 -14.43
N ALA A 126 -6.92 10.15 -13.83
CA ALA A 126 -7.84 9.25 -14.50
C ALA A 126 -9.18 9.37 -13.79
N PHE A 127 -10.28 9.36 -14.52
CA PHE A 127 -11.59 9.57 -13.91
C PHE A 127 -12.74 8.94 -14.69
N TYR A 128 -13.79 8.60 -13.96
CA TYR A 128 -15.13 8.37 -14.50
C TYR A 128 -15.99 9.61 -14.30
N CYS A 129 -16.66 10.07 -15.34
CA CYS A 129 -17.62 11.18 -15.27
C CYS A 129 -19.04 10.68 -15.47
N SER A 130 -19.88 10.88 -14.45
CA SER A 130 -21.25 10.38 -14.44
C SER A 130 -22.22 11.18 -15.34
N THR A 131 -21.93 12.45 -15.64
CA THR A 131 -22.82 13.30 -16.47
C THR A 131 -22.80 12.91 -17.93
N GLU A 132 -21.65 12.48 -18.43
CA GLU A 132 -21.46 12.07 -19.83
C GLU A 132 -21.21 10.56 -19.98
N ASP A 133 -21.13 9.84 -18.87
CA ASP A 133 -20.85 8.39 -18.79
C ASP A 133 -19.55 8.01 -19.49
N VAL A 134 -18.50 8.79 -19.29
CA VAL A 134 -17.18 8.59 -19.92
C VAL A 134 -16.12 8.20 -18.90
N VAL A 135 -15.09 7.48 -19.39
CA VAL A 135 -13.83 7.28 -18.68
C VAL A 135 -12.72 7.95 -19.47
N ALA A 136 -11.91 8.77 -18.81
CA ALA A 136 -10.76 9.44 -19.40
C ALA A 136 -9.52 9.26 -18.54
N TRP A 137 -8.37 9.25 -19.17
CA TRP A 137 -7.09 9.07 -18.48
C TRP A 137 -5.93 9.78 -19.17
N ASP A 138 -4.96 10.19 -18.36
CA ASP A 138 -3.68 10.70 -18.83
C ASP A 138 -2.79 9.54 -19.30
N ALA A 139 -2.67 9.38 -20.61
CA ALA A 139 -1.89 8.35 -21.26
C ALA A 139 -0.43 8.76 -21.49
N GLU A 140 -0.08 10.01 -21.25
CA GLU A 140 1.26 10.57 -21.42
C GLU A 140 2.04 10.64 -20.11
N GLY A 141 1.40 11.04 -19.03
CA GLY A 141 1.99 11.23 -17.70
C GLY A 141 1.62 10.13 -16.71
N LEU A 142 0.39 10.14 -16.18
CA LEU A 142 -0.02 9.32 -15.04
C LEU A 142 0.17 7.82 -15.27
N LEU A 143 -0.46 7.25 -16.29
CA LEU A 143 -0.44 5.81 -16.45
C LEU A 143 0.95 5.26 -16.77
N PRO A 144 1.76 5.89 -17.66
CA PRO A 144 3.14 5.45 -17.87
C PRO A 144 4.01 5.58 -16.62
N GLU A 145 3.82 6.61 -15.81
CA GLU A 145 4.55 6.79 -14.55
C GLU A 145 4.21 5.69 -13.54
N LEU A 146 2.94 5.42 -13.32
CA LEU A 146 2.48 4.34 -12.44
C LEU A 146 2.99 2.98 -12.92
N GLN A 147 2.91 2.70 -14.23
CA GLN A 147 3.43 1.47 -14.82
C GLN A 147 4.93 1.32 -14.58
N SER A 148 5.70 2.39 -14.79
CA SER A 148 7.15 2.38 -14.59
C SER A 148 7.55 2.15 -13.13
N LYS A 149 6.78 2.72 -12.19
CA LYS A 149 7.07 2.60 -10.75
C LYS A 149 6.61 1.27 -10.17
N PHE A 150 5.43 0.80 -10.56
CA PHE A 150 4.71 -0.27 -9.86
C PHE A 150 4.38 -1.48 -10.74
N GLY A 151 4.70 -1.46 -12.03
CA GLY A 151 4.41 -2.56 -12.95
C GLY A 151 3.06 -2.44 -13.66
N ASP A 152 2.77 -3.41 -14.53
CA ASP A 152 1.62 -3.36 -15.44
C ASP A 152 0.28 -3.48 -14.72
N PHE A 153 0.22 -4.21 -13.61
CA PHE A 153 -1.05 -4.52 -12.93
C PHE A 153 -1.69 -3.31 -12.25
N VAL A 154 -0.93 -2.25 -11.97
CA VAL A 154 -1.49 -1.00 -11.42
C VAL A 154 -2.49 -0.35 -12.39
N ILE A 155 -2.28 -0.50 -13.70
CA ILE A 155 -3.16 0.09 -14.72
C ILE A 155 -4.59 -0.44 -14.61
N PRO A 156 -4.86 -1.77 -14.69
CA PRO A 156 -6.22 -2.28 -14.51
C PRO A 156 -6.82 -1.97 -13.14
N ILE A 157 -6.01 -1.79 -12.10
CA ILE A 157 -6.51 -1.38 -10.78
C ILE A 157 -7.07 0.05 -10.81
N VAL A 158 -6.39 0.98 -11.49
CA VAL A 158 -6.92 2.34 -11.69
C VAL A 158 -8.28 2.29 -12.39
N PHE A 159 -8.39 1.52 -13.47
CA PHE A 159 -9.67 1.35 -14.18
C PHE A 159 -10.74 0.70 -13.30
N ALA A 160 -10.38 -0.32 -12.51
CA ALA A 160 -11.31 -0.97 -11.59
C ALA A 160 -11.86 0.01 -10.53
N HIS A 161 -11.02 0.93 -10.04
CA HIS A 161 -11.44 2.01 -9.16
C HIS A 161 -12.44 2.94 -9.87
N GLU A 162 -12.16 3.37 -11.09
CA GLU A 162 -13.08 4.25 -11.85
C GLU A 162 -14.41 3.57 -12.16
N TRP A 163 -14.40 2.25 -12.42
CA TRP A 163 -15.64 1.46 -12.52
C TRP A 163 -16.41 1.42 -11.20
N GLY A 164 -15.73 1.48 -10.07
CA GLY A 164 -16.37 1.66 -8.77
C GLY A 164 -17.26 2.91 -8.76
N HIS A 165 -16.78 4.04 -9.28
CA HIS A 165 -17.58 5.26 -9.43
C HIS A 165 -18.73 5.10 -10.42
N ALA A 166 -18.53 4.37 -11.51
CA ALA A 166 -19.60 4.05 -12.44
C ALA A 166 -20.71 3.22 -11.77
N VAL A 167 -20.35 2.26 -10.95
CA VAL A 167 -21.28 1.45 -10.15
C VAL A 167 -22.05 2.31 -9.14
N GLN A 168 -21.37 3.24 -8.49
CA GLN A 168 -22.01 4.21 -7.58
C GLN A 168 -23.09 5.04 -8.29
N GLY A 169 -22.79 5.56 -9.48
CA GLY A 169 -23.78 6.28 -10.29
C GLY A 169 -24.99 5.42 -10.64
N ARG A 170 -24.77 4.15 -11.01
CA ARG A 170 -25.82 3.21 -11.39
C ARG A 170 -26.64 2.69 -10.22
N SER A 171 -26.07 2.66 -9.04
CA SER A 171 -26.74 2.22 -7.81
C SER A 171 -27.38 3.35 -7.01
N ASP A 172 -27.25 4.58 -7.46
CA ASP A 172 -27.72 5.79 -6.75
C ASP A 172 -27.05 5.94 -5.37
N PHE A 173 -25.80 5.49 -5.24
CA PHE A 173 -25.06 5.57 -3.99
C PHE A 173 -24.73 7.02 -3.65
N THR A 174 -25.05 7.42 -2.43
CA THR A 174 -24.74 8.76 -1.91
C THR A 174 -23.99 8.66 -0.59
N ALA A 175 -22.87 9.35 -0.51
CA ALA A 175 -22.02 9.42 0.67
C ALA A 175 -21.06 10.62 0.54
N ARG A 176 -20.26 10.87 1.58
CA ARG A 176 -19.12 11.79 1.48
C ARG A 176 -18.14 11.31 0.40
N THR A 177 -17.35 12.23 -0.13
CA THR A 177 -16.37 11.92 -1.18
C THR A 177 -15.41 10.82 -0.73
N VAL A 178 -14.80 10.94 0.45
CA VAL A 178 -13.89 9.92 0.99
C VAL A 178 -14.55 8.53 1.07
N THR A 179 -15.81 8.46 1.45
CA THR A 179 -16.55 7.18 1.50
C THR A 179 -16.75 6.58 0.13
N LYS A 180 -17.04 7.42 -0.88
CA LYS A 180 -17.13 6.99 -2.28
C LYS A 180 -15.80 6.48 -2.80
N GLU A 181 -14.71 7.17 -2.50
CA GLU A 181 -13.36 6.75 -2.88
C GLU A 181 -13.00 5.39 -2.26
N LEU A 182 -13.24 5.21 -0.98
CA LEU A 182 -12.98 3.95 -0.29
C LEU A 182 -13.86 2.81 -0.83
N GLN A 183 -15.12 3.08 -1.16
CA GLN A 183 -15.97 2.08 -1.79
C GLN A 183 -15.47 1.71 -3.19
N ALA A 184 -14.98 2.67 -3.96
CA ALA A 184 -14.38 2.42 -5.27
C ALA A 184 -13.10 1.57 -5.15
N ASP A 185 -12.25 1.83 -4.18
CA ASP A 185 -11.08 0.99 -3.87
C ASP A 185 -11.50 -0.42 -3.44
N CYS A 186 -12.53 -0.55 -2.65
CA CYS A 186 -13.10 -1.83 -2.24
C CYS A 186 -13.60 -2.62 -3.46
N PHE A 187 -14.36 -2.02 -4.35
CA PHE A 187 -14.79 -2.66 -5.60
C PHE A 187 -13.61 -3.05 -6.49
N ALA A 188 -12.56 -2.23 -6.53
CA ALA A 188 -11.33 -2.58 -7.22
C ALA A 188 -10.65 -3.83 -6.63
N GLY A 189 -10.66 -3.97 -5.31
CA GLY A 189 -10.19 -5.16 -4.61
C GLY A 189 -11.01 -6.41 -4.97
N GLY A 190 -12.34 -6.30 -4.98
CA GLY A 190 -13.25 -7.37 -5.40
C GLY A 190 -12.99 -7.80 -6.84
N TRP A 191 -12.79 -6.85 -7.75
CA TRP A 191 -12.42 -7.15 -9.12
C TRP A 191 -11.04 -7.82 -9.23
N ALA A 192 -10.04 -7.38 -8.44
CA ALA A 192 -8.71 -7.99 -8.45
C ALA A 192 -8.76 -9.47 -8.04
N LYS A 193 -9.62 -9.84 -7.10
CA LYS A 193 -9.87 -11.24 -6.73
C LYS A 193 -10.51 -12.02 -7.87
N HIS A 194 -11.50 -11.45 -8.55
CA HIS A 194 -12.09 -12.02 -9.75
C HIS A 194 -11.03 -12.21 -10.86
N ALA A 195 -10.20 -11.21 -11.11
CA ALA A 195 -9.15 -11.27 -12.12
C ALA A 195 -8.15 -12.41 -11.85
N GLN A 196 -7.84 -12.64 -10.57
CA GLN A 196 -7.00 -13.77 -10.14
C GLN A 196 -7.70 -15.11 -10.36
N ASP A 197 -8.93 -15.24 -9.88
CA ASP A 197 -9.68 -16.51 -9.89
C ASP A 197 -10.06 -16.94 -11.32
N SER A 198 -10.42 -15.99 -12.18
CA SER A 198 -10.78 -16.26 -13.59
C SER A 198 -9.56 -16.57 -14.47
N GLY A 199 -8.36 -16.20 -14.02
CA GLY A 199 -7.13 -16.35 -14.79
C GLY A 199 -7.00 -15.37 -15.97
N VAL A 200 -7.87 -14.37 -16.10
CA VAL A 200 -7.78 -13.30 -17.10
C VAL A 200 -6.47 -12.54 -16.94
N TYR A 201 -6.05 -12.34 -15.71
CA TYR A 201 -4.74 -11.81 -15.34
C TYR A 201 -3.97 -12.81 -14.49
N LYS A 202 -2.65 -12.88 -14.73
CA LYS A 202 -1.76 -13.60 -13.82
C LYS A 202 -1.54 -12.72 -12.57
N VAL A 203 -2.39 -12.88 -11.58
CA VAL A 203 -2.30 -12.13 -10.32
C VAL A 203 -1.67 -13.03 -9.26
N ASN A 204 -0.44 -12.75 -8.92
CA ASN A 204 0.27 -13.34 -7.81
C ASN A 204 0.52 -12.28 -6.71
N ASN A 205 1.26 -12.63 -5.68
CA ASN A 205 1.58 -11.71 -4.59
C ASN A 205 2.33 -10.46 -5.06
N GLY A 206 3.16 -10.57 -6.11
CA GLY A 206 3.86 -9.44 -6.69
C GLY A 206 2.91 -8.41 -7.29
N GLN A 207 1.93 -8.84 -8.07
CA GLN A 207 0.91 -7.96 -8.65
C GLN A 207 0.02 -7.33 -7.56
N LEU A 208 -0.32 -8.07 -6.51
CA LEU A 208 -1.08 -7.49 -5.39
C LEU A 208 -0.25 -6.42 -4.65
N ASP A 209 1.03 -6.66 -4.45
CA ASP A 209 1.92 -5.65 -3.87
C ASP A 209 2.05 -4.41 -4.76
N GLU A 210 2.13 -4.57 -6.07
CA GLU A 210 2.10 -3.48 -7.05
C GLU A 210 0.79 -2.67 -6.96
N ALA A 211 -0.34 -3.36 -6.86
CA ALA A 211 -1.65 -2.71 -6.72
C ALA A 211 -1.73 -1.85 -5.46
N LEU A 212 -1.30 -2.39 -4.31
CA LEU A 212 -1.31 -1.65 -3.06
C LEU A 212 -0.35 -0.45 -3.09
N ALA A 213 0.83 -0.61 -3.67
CA ALA A 213 1.79 0.49 -3.82
C ALA A 213 1.24 1.61 -4.71
N GLY A 214 0.53 1.26 -5.78
CA GLY A 214 -0.16 2.23 -6.64
C GLY A 214 -1.26 2.99 -5.91
N ILE A 215 -2.10 2.30 -5.14
CA ILE A 215 -3.14 2.91 -4.31
C ILE A 215 -2.50 3.85 -3.26
N LEU A 216 -1.43 3.42 -2.63
CA LEU A 216 -0.70 4.22 -1.65
C LEU A 216 -0.12 5.51 -2.27
N GLU A 217 0.37 5.45 -3.51
CA GLU A 217 0.87 6.64 -4.23
C GLU A 217 -0.24 7.67 -4.49
N LEU A 218 -1.46 7.23 -4.70
CA LEU A 218 -2.62 8.08 -5.01
C LEU A 218 -3.38 8.57 -3.76
N ARG A 219 -2.81 8.42 -2.57
CA ARG A 219 -3.40 8.88 -1.32
C ARG A 219 -3.41 10.39 -1.16
N ASP A 220 -4.26 10.86 -0.27
CA ASP A 220 -4.24 12.26 0.18
C ASP A 220 -2.94 12.62 0.91
N SER A 221 -2.65 13.91 0.91
CA SER A 221 -1.59 14.45 1.76
C SER A 221 -1.94 14.29 3.25
N PRO A 222 -0.95 14.09 4.13
CA PRO A 222 -1.16 14.03 5.56
C PRO A 222 -1.97 15.20 6.10
N GLY A 223 -2.96 14.91 6.96
CA GLY A 223 -3.81 15.93 7.57
C GLY A 223 -5.04 16.34 6.74
N THR A 224 -5.28 15.74 5.57
CA THR A 224 -6.51 15.96 4.81
C THR A 224 -7.72 15.47 5.62
N SER A 225 -8.72 16.34 5.76
CA SER A 225 -9.93 16.01 6.51
C SER A 225 -10.88 15.12 5.69
N LYS A 226 -11.50 14.15 6.36
CA LYS A 226 -12.53 13.28 5.75
C LYS A 226 -13.79 14.01 5.29
N ILE A 227 -13.99 15.24 5.72
CA ILE A 227 -15.12 16.08 5.25
C ILE A 227 -14.71 16.98 4.08
N ASP A 228 -13.45 16.97 3.67
CA ASP A 228 -13.02 17.69 2.47
C ASP A 228 -13.75 17.12 1.25
N PRO A 229 -14.40 17.97 0.44
CA PRO A 229 -15.12 17.52 -0.75
C PRO A 229 -14.20 16.92 -1.83
N ASN A 230 -12.89 17.12 -1.72
CA ASN A 230 -11.89 16.55 -2.63
C ASN A 230 -11.08 15.40 -1.98
N ALA A 231 -11.44 14.95 -0.78
CA ALA A 231 -10.69 13.90 -0.09
C ALA A 231 -10.80 12.55 -0.80
N HIS A 232 -9.67 11.92 -1.09
CA HIS A 232 -9.57 10.57 -1.65
C HIS A 232 -9.36 9.50 -0.57
N GLY A 233 -8.85 9.87 0.58
CA GLY A 233 -8.54 9.01 1.70
C GLY A 233 -7.05 8.83 1.96
N SER A 234 -6.71 8.47 3.19
CA SER A 234 -5.35 8.10 3.57
C SER A 234 -4.91 6.79 2.89
N GLY A 235 -3.61 6.57 2.79
CA GLY A 235 -3.09 5.30 2.28
C GLY A 235 -3.54 4.11 3.10
N PHE A 236 -3.57 4.25 4.43
CA PHE A 236 -4.06 3.22 5.33
C PHE A 236 -5.52 2.83 5.07
N ASP A 237 -6.40 3.81 4.94
CA ASP A 237 -7.82 3.57 4.69
C ASP A 237 -8.06 3.00 3.29
N ARG A 238 -7.40 3.54 2.26
CA ARG A 238 -7.52 3.09 0.86
C ARG A 238 -7.02 1.67 0.66
N VAL A 239 -5.83 1.34 1.19
CA VAL A 239 -5.29 -0.03 1.16
C VAL A 239 -6.23 -0.99 1.89
N GLY A 240 -6.76 -0.57 3.02
CA GLY A 240 -7.72 -1.37 3.77
C GLY A 240 -9.01 -1.64 3.02
N ALA A 241 -9.55 -0.66 2.34
CA ALA A 241 -10.75 -0.83 1.52
C ALA A 241 -10.50 -1.80 0.36
N PHE A 242 -9.36 -1.70 -0.32
CA PHE A 242 -8.98 -2.64 -1.36
C PHE A 242 -8.88 -4.08 -0.81
N GLN A 243 -8.21 -4.27 0.32
CA GLN A 243 -8.08 -5.59 0.95
C GLN A 243 -9.44 -6.15 1.40
N ASP A 244 -10.34 -5.31 1.90
CA ASP A 244 -11.70 -5.70 2.26
C ASP A 244 -12.46 -6.24 1.05
N GLY A 245 -12.43 -5.54 -0.08
CA GLY A 245 -13.05 -6.00 -1.32
C GLY A 245 -12.44 -7.29 -1.85
N TYR A 246 -11.12 -7.40 -1.79
CA TYR A 246 -10.40 -8.61 -2.21
C TYR A 246 -10.76 -9.84 -1.34
N ASP A 247 -10.84 -9.67 -0.02
CA ASP A 247 -11.10 -10.77 0.91
C ASP A 247 -12.58 -11.12 1.03
N ASN A 248 -13.46 -10.14 1.02
CA ASN A 248 -14.88 -10.29 1.35
C ASN A 248 -15.82 -10.03 0.16
N GLY A 249 -15.29 -9.62 -0.98
CA GLY A 249 -16.03 -9.41 -2.21
C GLY A 249 -16.87 -8.14 -2.24
N PRO A 250 -17.55 -7.89 -3.38
CA PRO A 250 -18.29 -6.64 -3.60
C PRO A 250 -19.50 -6.46 -2.67
N THR A 251 -20.01 -7.50 -2.06
CA THR A 251 -21.09 -7.42 -1.06
C THR A 251 -20.65 -6.61 0.17
N ALA A 252 -19.42 -6.80 0.63
CA ALA A 252 -18.85 -6.00 1.72
C ALA A 252 -18.73 -4.52 1.31
N CYS A 253 -18.32 -4.25 0.08
CA CYS A 253 -18.19 -2.89 -0.44
C CYS A 253 -19.53 -2.16 -0.53
N LYS A 254 -20.60 -2.86 -0.94
CA LYS A 254 -21.96 -2.31 -0.98
C LYS A 254 -22.41 -1.76 0.39
N ALA A 255 -21.94 -2.36 1.48
CA ALA A 255 -22.30 -1.96 2.83
C ALA A 255 -21.60 -0.67 3.32
N TYR A 256 -20.67 -0.11 2.54
CA TYR A 256 -19.96 1.12 2.91
C TYR A 256 -20.94 2.30 3.06
N ARG A 257 -20.69 3.11 4.07
CA ARG A 257 -21.40 4.35 4.40
C ARG A 257 -20.49 5.26 5.22
N ASP A 258 -20.91 6.48 5.50
CA ASP A 258 -20.04 7.50 6.14
C ASP A 258 -19.50 7.14 7.53
N ASP A 259 -20.09 6.16 8.21
CA ASP A 259 -19.64 5.66 9.50
C ASP A 259 -19.07 4.22 9.45
N ASN A 260 -18.98 3.62 8.25
CA ASN A 260 -18.46 2.27 8.06
C ASN A 260 -17.88 2.07 6.63
N PRO A 261 -16.57 1.82 6.45
CA PRO A 261 -15.56 1.70 7.52
C PRO A 261 -15.28 3.04 8.20
N VAL A 262 -14.76 2.97 9.42
CA VAL A 262 -14.32 4.15 10.15
C VAL A 262 -13.08 4.71 9.46
N VAL A 263 -13.13 5.98 9.06
CA VAL A 263 -11.99 6.71 8.50
C VAL A 263 -11.14 7.22 9.65
N ILE A 264 -9.87 6.88 9.65
CA ILE A 264 -8.93 7.28 10.69
C ILE A 264 -8.35 8.64 10.34
N GLU A 265 -8.61 9.63 11.20
CA GLU A 265 -8.00 10.96 11.13
C GLU A 265 -7.05 11.15 12.31
N LEU A 266 -5.84 11.59 12.02
CA LEU A 266 -4.84 11.94 13.01
C LEU A 266 -4.59 13.45 12.94
N PRO A 267 -4.83 14.21 14.04
CA PRO A 267 -4.51 15.62 14.07
C PRO A 267 -3.01 15.84 14.28
N PHE A 268 -2.46 16.93 13.76
CA PHE A 268 -1.15 17.38 14.19
C PHE A 268 -1.16 17.74 15.67
N ASN A 269 -0.11 17.38 16.39
CA ASN A 269 -0.03 17.59 17.83
C ASN A 269 0.13 19.07 18.18
N ASP A 270 0.90 19.82 17.37
CA ASP A 270 1.13 21.25 17.50
C ASP A 270 1.64 21.85 16.19
N ALA A 271 1.97 23.13 16.20
CA ALA A 271 2.47 23.83 15.02
C ALA A 271 3.87 23.36 14.55
N ALA A 272 4.70 22.86 15.46
CA ALA A 272 6.00 22.32 15.11
C ALA A 272 5.87 20.97 14.41
N ASP A 273 4.97 20.13 14.88
CA ASP A 273 4.59 18.86 14.25
C ASP A 273 4.04 19.10 12.83
N GLN A 274 3.15 20.07 12.67
CA GLN A 274 2.65 20.46 11.36
C GLN A 274 3.76 20.98 10.43
N ALA A 275 4.69 21.78 10.96
CA ALA A 275 5.78 22.33 10.18
C ALA A 275 6.79 21.27 9.71
N SER A 276 6.94 20.18 10.46
CA SER A 276 7.77 19.02 10.09
C SER A 276 7.03 18.02 9.20
N GLY A 277 5.75 18.25 8.91
CA GLY A 277 4.93 17.29 8.15
C GLY A 277 4.47 16.08 8.96
N GLY A 278 4.66 16.11 10.28
CA GLY A 278 4.39 15.01 11.21
C GLY A 278 5.64 14.25 11.65
N ASP A 279 6.76 14.43 10.98
CA ASP A 279 7.99 13.66 11.24
C ASP A 279 8.77 14.16 12.46
N MET A 280 9.10 13.24 13.36
CA MET A 280 10.11 13.45 14.40
C MET A 280 11.52 13.31 13.79
N PRO A 281 12.53 14.02 14.31
CA PRO A 281 13.91 13.82 13.89
C PRO A 281 14.38 12.36 14.03
N TYR A 282 15.20 11.89 13.10
CA TYR A 282 15.69 10.50 13.09
C TYR A 282 16.27 10.04 14.42
N ASP A 283 17.15 10.86 15.02
CA ASP A 283 17.76 10.55 16.32
C ASP A 283 16.72 10.42 17.44
N SER A 284 15.66 11.21 17.39
CA SER A 284 14.55 11.12 18.35
C SER A 284 13.79 9.81 18.21
N VAL A 285 13.58 9.35 16.98
CA VAL A 285 12.89 8.08 16.70
C VAL A 285 13.72 6.89 17.18
N ILE A 286 14.96 6.77 16.71
CA ILE A 286 15.80 5.60 17.03
C ILE A 286 16.19 5.51 18.52
N ASN A 287 16.20 6.63 19.23
CA ASN A 287 16.47 6.65 20.67
C ASN A 287 15.18 6.56 21.50
N GLY A 288 14.06 7.08 21.02
CA GLY A 288 12.80 7.14 21.77
C GLY A 288 11.90 5.93 21.61
N VAL A 289 11.74 5.43 20.39
CA VAL A 289 10.84 4.31 20.08
C VAL A 289 11.17 3.04 20.85
N PRO A 290 12.44 2.62 21.02
CA PRO A 290 12.76 1.45 21.83
C PRO A 290 12.26 1.55 23.28
N TYR A 291 12.37 2.71 23.91
CA TYR A 291 11.83 2.92 25.26
C TYR A 291 10.30 2.80 25.28
N ASP A 292 9.64 3.35 24.27
CA ASP A 292 8.20 3.28 24.16
C ASP A 292 7.73 1.84 23.91
N LEU A 293 8.45 1.07 23.13
CA LEU A 293 8.19 -0.35 22.88
C LEU A 293 8.40 -1.21 24.13
N GLU A 294 9.44 -0.91 24.94
CA GLU A 294 9.63 -1.54 26.25
C GLU A 294 8.46 -1.28 27.19
N ASP A 295 7.98 -0.03 27.24
CA ASP A 295 6.80 0.33 28.03
C ASP A 295 5.55 -0.40 27.52
N TYR A 296 5.31 -0.42 26.21
CA TYR A 296 4.21 -1.15 25.61
C TYR A 296 4.22 -2.63 25.99
N TRP A 297 5.33 -3.31 25.79
CA TRP A 297 5.44 -4.74 26.07
C TRP A 297 5.36 -5.05 27.57
N SER A 298 5.84 -4.15 28.42
CA SER A 298 5.69 -4.31 29.88
C SER A 298 4.24 -4.37 30.33
N GLN A 299 3.34 -3.69 29.61
CA GLN A 299 1.90 -3.68 29.87
C GLN A 299 1.17 -4.83 29.19
N VAL A 300 1.44 -5.08 27.92
CA VAL A 300 0.69 -6.00 27.08
C VAL A 300 1.14 -7.45 27.24
N TYR A 301 2.42 -7.71 27.43
CA TYR A 301 2.95 -9.06 27.53
C TYR A 301 2.32 -9.90 28.65
N PRO A 302 2.13 -9.38 29.87
CA PRO A 302 1.41 -10.11 30.93
C PRO A 302 -0.03 -10.44 30.56
N GLU A 303 -0.73 -9.58 29.81
CA GLU A 303 -2.11 -9.82 29.39
C GLU A 303 -2.19 -10.98 28.39
N LEU A 304 -1.19 -11.12 27.52
CA LEU A 304 -1.12 -12.16 26.50
C LEU A 304 -0.56 -13.51 27.00
N THR A 305 0.05 -13.54 28.19
CA THR A 305 0.83 -14.69 28.68
C THR A 305 0.45 -15.17 30.09
N ASP A 306 -0.80 -15.01 30.47
CA ASP A 306 -1.30 -15.41 31.81
C ASP A 306 -0.47 -14.82 32.97
N GLY A 307 -0.09 -13.55 32.86
CA GLY A 307 0.58 -12.81 33.91
C GLY A 307 2.10 -12.94 33.97
N GLN A 308 2.73 -13.50 32.94
CA GLN A 308 4.20 -13.54 32.85
C GLN A 308 4.75 -12.11 32.68
N LYS A 309 5.81 -11.79 33.43
CA LYS A 309 6.45 -10.47 33.32
C LYS A 309 7.22 -10.34 32.03
N TRP A 310 7.14 -9.17 31.41
CA TRP A 310 8.04 -8.79 30.32
C TRP A 310 9.49 -8.70 30.83
N VAL A 311 10.40 -9.30 30.07
CA VAL A 311 11.83 -9.17 30.28
C VAL A 311 12.35 -8.25 29.19
N PRO A 312 12.93 -7.08 29.53
CA PRO A 312 13.46 -6.15 28.54
C PRO A 312 14.48 -6.79 27.60
N VAL A 313 14.55 -6.29 26.38
CA VAL A 313 15.60 -6.69 25.41
C VAL A 313 16.95 -6.23 25.97
N LYS A 314 17.95 -7.12 25.94
CA LYS A 314 19.25 -6.85 26.59
C LYS A 314 20.07 -5.78 25.90
N GLY A 315 19.97 -5.67 24.57
CA GLY A 315 20.80 -4.76 23.80
C GLY A 315 20.11 -4.15 22.58
N LEU A 316 20.58 -2.97 22.24
CA LEU A 316 20.33 -2.30 20.98
C LEU A 316 21.67 -2.06 20.31
N GLU A 317 21.84 -2.58 19.10
CA GLU A 317 23.09 -2.57 18.35
C GLU A 317 22.92 -1.83 17.01
N PRO A 318 22.86 -0.48 17.03
CA PRO A 318 22.99 0.27 15.79
C PRO A 318 24.41 0.08 15.25
N PHE A 319 24.53 -0.36 14.00
CA PHE A 319 25.83 -0.73 13.44
C PHE A 319 26.11 -0.07 12.09
N ASN A 320 27.39 -0.04 11.74
CA ASN A 320 27.86 0.24 10.39
C ASN A 320 27.89 -1.07 9.59
N PRO A 321 27.26 -1.16 8.40
CA PRO A 321 27.24 -2.39 7.60
C PRO A 321 28.63 -2.88 7.16
N ALA A 322 29.66 -2.02 7.20
CA ALA A 322 31.05 -2.43 6.99
C ALA A 322 31.61 -3.27 8.15
N SER A 323 30.98 -3.22 9.34
CA SER A 323 31.40 -3.92 10.54
C SER A 323 30.20 -4.37 11.36
N PRO A 324 29.35 -5.28 10.81
CA PRO A 324 28.14 -5.72 11.49
C PRO A 324 28.47 -6.57 12.73
N PRO A 325 27.59 -6.57 13.76
CA PRO A 325 27.80 -7.37 14.95
C PRO A 325 27.66 -8.87 14.66
N LEU A 326 28.16 -9.70 15.56
CA LEU A 326 27.91 -11.13 15.54
C LEU A 326 26.59 -11.45 16.25
N CYS A 327 25.91 -12.50 15.82
CA CYS A 327 24.76 -13.07 16.50
C CYS A 327 25.00 -14.56 16.81
N GLY A 328 25.07 -14.90 18.10
CA GLY A 328 25.44 -16.24 18.52
C GLY A 328 26.81 -16.68 17.98
N GLY A 329 27.75 -15.75 17.85
CA GLY A 329 29.06 -15.96 17.27
C GLY A 329 29.09 -16.08 15.74
N LYS A 330 27.95 -15.90 15.05
CA LYS A 330 27.86 -15.99 13.59
C LYS A 330 27.78 -14.59 12.94
N PRO A 331 28.41 -14.43 11.76
CA PRO A 331 28.30 -13.17 11.02
C PRO A 331 26.86 -12.82 10.65
N THR A 332 26.53 -11.53 10.73
CA THR A 332 25.24 -10.96 10.29
C THR A 332 25.35 -10.15 9.00
N THR A 333 26.40 -10.36 8.24
CA THR A 333 26.67 -9.67 6.97
C THR A 333 25.49 -9.79 6.00
N GLY A 334 25.05 -8.68 5.46
CA GLY A 334 23.91 -8.61 4.52
C GLY A 334 22.55 -8.49 5.17
N TYR A 335 22.48 -8.41 6.49
CA TYR A 335 21.25 -8.13 7.23
C TYR A 335 21.25 -6.70 7.74
N SER A 336 20.13 -5.99 7.48
CA SER A 336 20.01 -4.57 7.81
C SER A 336 19.20 -4.30 9.07
N LEU A 337 18.33 -5.23 9.45
CA LEU A 337 17.49 -5.14 10.65
C LEU A 337 17.17 -6.55 11.14
N PHE A 338 17.39 -6.85 12.41
CA PHE A 338 17.12 -8.16 12.99
C PHE A 338 17.05 -8.15 14.51
N TYR A 339 16.31 -9.11 15.06
CA TYR A 339 16.40 -9.50 16.46
C TYR A 339 17.31 -10.74 16.57
N CYS A 340 18.37 -10.61 17.32
CA CYS A 340 19.29 -11.72 17.59
C CYS A 340 18.80 -12.52 18.79
N VAL A 341 18.29 -13.73 18.54
CA VAL A 341 17.73 -14.59 19.60
C VAL A 341 18.77 -15.02 20.63
N PRO A 342 19.96 -15.58 20.26
CA PRO A 342 20.89 -16.10 21.27
C PRO A 342 21.51 -15.01 22.15
N ASP A 343 21.72 -13.82 21.64
CA ASP A 343 22.36 -12.72 22.36
C ASP A 343 21.38 -11.67 22.86
N ASP A 344 20.09 -11.80 22.50
CA ASP A 344 18.97 -10.97 22.93
C ASP A 344 19.18 -9.48 22.67
N TYR A 345 19.46 -9.12 21.41
CA TYR A 345 19.56 -7.73 20.99
C TYR A 345 18.86 -7.48 19.67
N ILE A 346 18.49 -6.23 19.44
CA ILE A 346 17.99 -5.75 18.15
C ILE A 346 19.11 -4.97 17.47
N GLY A 347 19.48 -5.41 16.26
CA GLY A 347 20.50 -4.77 15.43
C GLY A 347 19.89 -4.10 14.21
N TRP A 348 20.43 -2.95 13.83
CA TRP A 348 20.05 -2.28 12.58
C TRP A 348 21.23 -1.51 11.96
N ASP A 349 21.23 -1.49 10.62
CA ASP A 349 22.13 -0.63 9.85
C ASP A 349 21.73 0.84 10.07
N ASN A 350 22.56 1.54 10.83
CA ASN A 350 22.35 2.92 11.23
C ASN A 350 23.07 3.94 10.32
N VAL A 351 23.66 3.47 9.23
CA VAL A 351 24.44 4.30 8.31
C VAL A 351 23.74 4.44 6.97
N ASP A 352 23.29 3.34 6.39
CA ASP A 352 22.73 3.32 5.04
C ASP A 352 21.22 3.02 5.05
N GLU A 353 20.80 1.88 5.59
CA GLU A 353 19.43 1.39 5.41
C GLU A 353 18.40 2.10 6.27
N MET A 354 18.60 2.18 7.59
CA MET A 354 17.60 2.83 8.44
C MET A 354 17.47 4.34 8.19
N PRO A 355 18.56 5.09 7.91
CA PRO A 355 18.44 6.46 7.44
C PRO A 355 17.71 6.59 6.10
N THR A 356 17.87 5.63 5.20
CA THR A 356 17.12 5.58 3.93
C THR A 356 15.64 5.33 4.17
N VAL A 357 15.28 4.39 5.05
CA VAL A 357 13.90 4.16 5.48
C VAL A 357 13.26 5.44 6.01
N TYR A 358 13.96 6.14 6.90
CA TYR A 358 13.49 7.42 7.42
C TYR A 358 13.28 8.47 6.33
N LYS A 359 14.26 8.63 5.45
CA LYS A 359 14.22 9.63 4.38
C LYS A 359 13.10 9.39 3.36
N GLN A 360 12.79 8.14 3.07
CA GLN A 360 11.82 7.76 2.04
C GLN A 360 10.44 7.43 2.60
N GLY A 361 10.38 6.91 3.81
CA GLY A 361 9.16 6.40 4.42
C GLY A 361 8.67 7.18 5.63
N GLY A 362 9.47 8.11 6.19
CA GLY A 362 9.11 8.88 7.38
C GLY A 362 9.53 8.25 8.70
N ASP A 363 9.23 8.94 9.78
CA ASP A 363 9.63 8.53 11.14
C ASP A 363 8.92 7.25 11.60
N PHE A 364 7.64 7.12 11.26
CA PHE A 364 6.85 5.96 11.68
C PHE A 364 7.15 4.70 10.85
N ALA A 365 7.75 4.84 9.67
CA ALA A 365 8.31 3.70 8.95
C ALA A 365 9.43 3.05 9.78
N VAL A 366 10.34 3.86 10.34
CA VAL A 366 11.39 3.39 11.26
C VAL A 366 10.79 2.77 12.53
N ALA A 367 9.83 3.46 13.16
CA ALA A 367 9.15 2.98 14.35
C ALA A 367 8.46 1.63 14.12
N THR A 368 7.77 1.47 13.00
CA THR A 368 7.08 0.23 12.62
C THR A 368 8.07 -0.93 12.45
N LEU A 369 9.18 -0.71 11.76
CA LEU A 369 10.20 -1.73 11.57
C LEU A 369 10.82 -2.16 12.91
N LEU A 370 11.12 -1.22 13.80
CA LEU A 370 11.59 -1.54 15.15
C LEU A 370 10.53 -2.33 15.96
N ALA A 371 9.27 -1.93 15.84
CA ALA A 371 8.17 -2.62 16.52
C ALA A 371 8.05 -4.09 16.11
N THR A 372 8.27 -4.41 14.84
CA THR A 372 8.28 -5.82 14.38
C THR A 372 9.36 -6.65 15.06
N GLN A 373 10.52 -6.07 15.33
CA GLN A 373 11.63 -6.77 15.99
C GLN A 373 11.37 -6.98 17.50
N TYR A 374 10.79 -6.01 18.17
CA TYR A 374 10.32 -6.18 19.55
C TYR A 374 9.24 -7.26 19.67
N ALA A 375 8.36 -7.36 18.68
CA ALA A 375 7.38 -8.42 18.61
C ALA A 375 8.02 -9.81 18.49
N LEU A 376 9.10 -9.94 17.72
CA LEU A 376 9.87 -11.18 17.64
C LEU A 376 10.52 -11.54 18.98
N ALA A 377 11.03 -10.54 19.70
CA ALA A 377 11.55 -10.74 21.05
C ALA A 377 10.44 -11.23 22.01
N ALA A 378 9.24 -10.66 21.92
CA ALA A 378 8.09 -11.07 22.72
C ALA A 378 7.68 -12.52 22.42
N MET A 379 7.57 -12.89 21.14
CA MET A 379 7.24 -14.26 20.73
C MET A 379 8.30 -15.26 21.16
N THR A 380 9.58 -14.89 21.12
CA THR A 380 10.67 -15.71 21.64
C THR A 380 10.52 -15.97 23.14
N ARG A 381 10.17 -14.94 23.90
CA ARG A 381 9.94 -15.07 25.36
C ARG A 381 8.71 -15.91 25.68
N ALA A 382 7.69 -15.84 24.84
CA ALA A 382 6.49 -16.66 24.92
C ALA A 382 6.68 -18.10 24.42
N ASN A 383 7.90 -18.45 23.95
CA ASN A 383 8.22 -19.74 23.36
C ASN A 383 7.33 -20.10 22.15
N ASP A 384 7.05 -19.14 21.29
CA ASP A 384 6.32 -19.37 20.05
C ASP A 384 7.15 -20.27 19.12
N GLN A 385 6.58 -21.43 18.78
CA GLN A 385 7.23 -22.46 17.95
C GLN A 385 6.69 -22.46 16.51
N SER A 386 5.91 -21.43 16.13
CA SER A 386 5.42 -21.27 14.76
C SER A 386 6.57 -21.14 13.77
N ASP A 387 6.30 -21.42 12.50
CA ASP A 387 7.31 -21.22 11.45
C ASP A 387 7.67 -19.74 11.27
N GLU A 388 8.76 -19.47 10.56
CA GLU A 388 9.33 -18.14 10.38
C GLU A 388 8.31 -17.17 9.74
N LYS A 389 7.55 -17.61 8.75
CA LYS A 389 6.56 -16.76 8.08
C LYS A 389 5.43 -16.37 9.02
N VAL A 390 4.91 -17.31 9.79
CA VAL A 390 3.85 -17.04 10.78
C VAL A 390 4.34 -16.07 11.84
N GLN A 391 5.53 -16.27 12.38
CA GLN A 391 6.11 -15.33 13.36
C GLN A 391 6.32 -13.93 12.76
N SER A 392 6.78 -13.85 11.52
CA SER A 392 6.95 -12.56 10.83
C SER A 392 5.62 -11.81 10.67
N LEU A 393 4.58 -12.49 10.22
CA LEU A 393 3.26 -11.89 10.05
C LEU A 393 2.61 -11.52 11.38
N ARG A 394 2.77 -12.34 12.42
CA ARG A 394 2.36 -11.96 13.79
C ARG A 394 3.13 -10.75 14.29
N GLY A 395 4.41 -10.63 13.96
CA GLY A 395 5.22 -9.46 14.26
C GLY A 395 4.67 -8.19 13.63
N ASP A 396 4.22 -8.26 12.37
CA ASP A 396 3.55 -7.14 11.70
C ASP A 396 2.22 -6.79 12.38
N CYS A 397 1.44 -7.79 12.79
CA CYS A 397 0.21 -7.59 13.56
C CYS A 397 0.48 -6.91 14.91
N PHE A 398 1.45 -7.37 15.67
CA PHE A 398 1.82 -6.73 16.94
C PHE A 398 2.35 -5.32 16.76
N ALA A 399 3.06 -5.03 15.67
CA ALA A 399 3.43 -3.65 15.32
C ALA A 399 2.18 -2.77 15.10
N GLY A 400 1.14 -3.32 14.48
CA GLY A 400 -0.17 -2.67 14.35
C GLY A 400 -0.85 -2.44 15.71
N ALA A 401 -0.83 -3.42 16.59
CA ALA A 401 -1.38 -3.29 17.94
C ALA A 401 -0.64 -2.25 18.78
N TYR A 402 0.69 -2.19 18.64
CA TYR A 402 1.49 -1.11 19.21
C TYR A 402 1.05 0.26 18.69
N THR A 403 0.88 0.40 17.37
CA THR A 403 0.38 1.63 16.75
C THR A 403 -0.97 2.04 17.34
N ALA A 404 -1.91 1.11 17.47
CA ALA A 404 -3.21 1.37 18.10
C ALA A 404 -3.07 1.89 19.54
N SER A 405 -2.13 1.37 20.32
CA SER A 405 -1.88 1.83 21.69
C SER A 405 -1.41 3.28 21.73
N VAL A 406 -0.62 3.71 20.73
CA VAL A 406 -0.18 5.11 20.62
C VAL A 406 -1.34 6.01 20.20
N VAL A 407 -2.13 5.59 19.21
CA VAL A 407 -3.33 6.32 18.74
C VAL A 407 -4.32 6.55 19.87
N LEU A 408 -4.59 5.52 20.67
CA LEU A 408 -5.55 5.56 21.77
C LEU A 408 -4.99 6.21 23.05
N GLY A 409 -3.70 6.50 23.10
CA GLY A 409 -3.06 7.00 24.32
C GLY A 409 -2.99 5.98 25.45
N ASN A 410 -3.12 4.69 25.16
CA ASN A 410 -3.03 3.59 26.14
C ASN A 410 -1.57 3.29 26.49
N ARG A 411 -0.87 4.30 26.97
CA ARG A 411 0.54 4.26 27.28
C ARG A 411 0.74 4.74 28.74
N SER A 412 1.87 4.40 29.35
CA SER A 412 2.19 4.93 30.66
C SER A 412 2.37 6.45 30.60
N ALA A 413 2.21 7.11 31.75
CA ALA A 413 2.38 8.56 31.86
C ALA A 413 3.80 9.05 31.51
N THR A 414 4.78 8.14 31.45
CA THR A 414 6.18 8.43 31.07
C THR A 414 6.41 8.36 29.56
N SER A 415 5.49 7.76 28.79
CA SER A 415 5.61 7.74 27.33
C SER A 415 5.38 9.12 26.75
N SER A 416 6.36 9.60 26.01
CA SER A 416 6.29 10.88 25.27
C SER A 416 6.08 10.70 23.79
N TYR A 417 6.02 9.46 23.29
CA TYR A 417 5.83 9.18 21.86
C TYR A 417 4.44 9.62 21.41
N ARG A 418 4.39 10.28 20.26
CA ARG A 418 3.17 10.80 19.63
C ARG A 418 3.07 10.28 18.22
N ILE A 419 1.85 10.02 17.79
CA ILE A 419 1.52 9.72 16.41
C ILE A 419 1.00 10.99 15.73
N SER A 420 1.29 11.14 14.45
CA SER A 420 0.98 12.31 13.64
C SER A 420 0.28 11.91 12.34
N PRO A 421 -0.36 12.85 11.63
CA PRO A 421 -0.90 12.56 10.30
C PRO A 421 0.20 12.04 9.36
N GLY A 422 -0.10 10.96 8.63
CA GLY A 422 0.85 10.29 7.74
C GLY A 422 1.49 9.04 8.34
N ASP A 423 1.58 8.90 9.67
CA ASP A 423 2.29 7.81 10.32
C ASP A 423 1.73 6.43 9.98
N LEU A 424 0.41 6.29 9.86
CA LEU A 424 -0.20 5.03 9.42
C LEU A 424 0.18 4.68 7.97
N ASP A 425 0.27 5.68 7.10
CA ASP A 425 0.69 5.49 5.70
C ASP A 425 2.17 5.14 5.61
N GLU A 426 3.00 5.70 6.49
CA GLU A 426 4.41 5.38 6.63
C GLU A 426 4.64 3.94 7.07
N ALA A 427 3.82 3.45 8.00
CA ALA A 427 3.83 2.05 8.40
C ALA A 427 3.50 1.12 7.23
N ILE A 428 2.48 1.43 6.45
CA ILE A 428 2.14 0.66 5.24
C ILE A 428 3.30 0.71 4.23
N THR A 429 3.90 1.87 4.03
CA THR A 429 5.07 2.03 3.16
C THR A 429 6.23 1.15 3.62
N ALA A 430 6.51 1.11 4.92
CA ALA A 430 7.56 0.27 5.48
C ALA A 430 7.35 -1.21 5.14
N LEU A 431 6.13 -1.69 5.22
CA LEU A 431 5.78 -3.09 4.99
C LEU A 431 5.71 -3.47 3.51
N LEU A 432 5.40 -2.52 2.62
CA LEU A 432 5.33 -2.74 1.19
C LEU A 432 6.67 -2.55 0.47
N VAL A 433 7.42 -1.50 0.84
CA VAL A 433 8.57 -1.01 0.05
C VAL A 433 9.90 -1.48 0.61
N PHE A 434 10.08 -1.43 1.92
CA PHE A 434 11.35 -1.71 2.58
C PHE A 434 11.52 -3.20 2.93
N ARG A 435 11.55 -4.03 1.91
CA ARG A 435 11.87 -5.47 2.03
C ARG A 435 12.46 -6.00 0.75
N GLY A 436 13.25 -7.06 0.84
CA GLY A 436 13.76 -7.78 -0.31
C GLY A 436 12.73 -8.74 -0.90
N SER A 437 12.68 -8.86 -2.22
CA SER A 437 11.85 -9.86 -2.90
C SER A 437 12.18 -11.30 -2.48
N ALA A 438 13.44 -11.56 -2.13
CA ALA A 438 13.90 -12.86 -1.61
C ALA A 438 13.32 -13.21 -0.23
N ASP A 439 12.83 -12.23 0.52
CA ASP A 439 12.28 -12.41 1.86
C ASP A 439 10.79 -12.75 1.87
N ALA A 440 10.09 -12.61 0.74
CA ALA A 440 8.65 -12.84 0.66
C ALA A 440 8.22 -14.25 1.10
N ALA A 441 9.02 -15.26 0.80
CA ALA A 441 8.74 -16.65 1.23
C ALA A 441 8.87 -16.84 2.76
N ARG A 442 9.74 -16.06 3.42
CA ARG A 442 10.00 -16.15 4.86
C ARG A 442 9.18 -15.19 5.69
N GLN A 443 8.81 -14.05 5.11
CA GLN A 443 8.18 -12.93 5.82
C GLN A 443 6.75 -12.66 5.36
N GLY A 444 6.29 -13.29 4.29
CA GLY A 444 5.05 -12.98 3.62
C GLY A 444 5.19 -11.87 2.56
N SER A 445 4.18 -11.77 1.71
CA SER A 445 4.07 -10.68 0.72
C SER A 445 3.77 -9.35 1.41
N GLY A 446 3.97 -8.23 0.71
CA GLY A 446 3.56 -6.92 1.20
C GLY A 446 2.06 -6.85 1.46
N PHE A 447 1.25 -7.51 0.62
CA PHE A 447 -0.19 -7.65 0.80
C PHE A 447 -0.55 -8.38 2.10
N GLU A 448 0.09 -9.53 2.38
CA GLU A 448 -0.11 -10.26 3.64
C GLU A 448 0.33 -9.43 4.84
N ARG A 449 1.50 -8.82 4.77
CA ARG A 449 2.06 -8.02 5.86
C ARG A 449 1.19 -6.82 6.23
N THR A 450 0.70 -6.08 5.26
CA THR A 450 -0.21 -4.95 5.50
C THR A 450 -1.54 -5.39 6.06
N ARG A 451 -2.06 -6.54 5.64
CA ARG A 451 -3.29 -7.12 6.21
C ARG A 451 -3.12 -7.42 7.70
N TYR A 452 -2.05 -8.09 8.07
CA TYR A 452 -1.76 -8.43 9.47
C TYR A 452 -1.54 -7.18 10.32
N TYR A 453 -0.79 -6.21 9.82
CA TYR A 453 -0.60 -4.93 10.49
C TYR A 453 -1.92 -4.21 10.75
N ARG A 454 -2.78 -4.10 9.73
CA ARG A 454 -4.09 -3.48 9.87
C ARG A 454 -4.99 -4.23 10.85
N ASP A 455 -4.94 -5.55 10.87
CA ASP A 455 -5.67 -6.34 11.86
C ASP A 455 -5.23 -5.99 13.28
N GLY A 456 -3.94 -5.85 13.53
CA GLY A 456 -3.40 -5.38 14.80
C GLY A 456 -3.87 -3.98 15.18
N VAL A 457 -3.89 -3.04 14.23
CA VAL A 457 -4.37 -1.67 14.45
C VAL A 457 -5.86 -1.66 14.85
N ILE A 458 -6.68 -2.43 14.15
CA ILE A 458 -8.14 -2.39 14.31
C ILE A 458 -8.60 -3.25 15.49
N ASN A 459 -8.04 -4.44 15.66
CA ASN A 459 -8.51 -5.46 16.60
C ASN A 459 -7.59 -5.68 17.81
N GLY A 460 -6.43 -5.01 17.85
CA GLY A 460 -5.50 -5.07 18.97
C GLY A 460 -4.67 -6.36 19.06
N ALA A 461 -3.88 -6.47 20.12
CA ALA A 461 -2.86 -7.52 20.27
C ALA A 461 -3.43 -8.94 20.38
N GLU A 462 -4.62 -9.12 20.94
CA GLU A 462 -5.25 -10.45 21.05
C GLU A 462 -5.58 -11.06 19.67
N ALA A 463 -5.85 -10.23 18.66
CA ALA A 463 -6.09 -10.68 17.30
C ALA A 463 -4.84 -11.34 16.70
N CYS A 464 -3.65 -10.92 17.12
CA CYS A 464 -2.38 -11.42 16.59
C CYS A 464 -2.04 -12.85 17.04
N LEU A 465 -2.72 -13.37 18.06
CA LEU A 465 -2.53 -14.73 18.56
C LEU A 465 -3.44 -15.75 17.86
N LYS A 466 -4.43 -15.31 17.10
CA LYS A 466 -5.36 -16.19 16.38
C LYS A 466 -4.62 -16.73 15.16
N ASP A 467 -4.77 -18.03 14.92
CA ASP A 467 -4.38 -18.65 13.67
C ASP A 467 -5.33 -18.15 12.58
N SER A 468 -4.77 -17.49 11.57
CA SER A 468 -5.52 -16.97 10.41
C SER A 468 -5.72 -18.03 9.34
#